data_08d3563c60ddfc3d9bdc3ee0517fed09
#
_entry.id   08d3563c60ddfc3d9bdc3ee0517fed09
#
_cell.length_a   1.000
_cell.length_b   1.000
_cell.length_c   1.000
_cell.angle_alpha   90.00
_cell.angle_beta   90.00
_cell.angle_gamma   90.00
#
_symmetry.space_group_name_H-M   'P 1'
#
loop_
_entity.id
_entity.type
_entity.pdbx_description
1 polymer ?
#
loop_
_entity_poly.entity_id
_entity_poly.type
_entity_poly.pdbx_seq_one_letter_code
_entity_poly.pdbx_strand_id
1 'polypeptide(L)'
;MEGSFEIIAKIAIVLIALEHVYILWIEMFAWETAGKKTFRSLPDHIFKPTKGLAANQGLYNGFLAAGLIWSIFIADAQWQRNVAVFFLSCIVIAGIYGAVTASKDIFFKQGLPAAVTLVLVLFTS
;
A
#
# COMPACT_ATOMS: atom_id res chain seq x y z
N MET A 1 -1.40 -16.51 23.85
CA MET A 1 -2.60 -15.66 23.83
C MET A 1 -2.49 -14.64 22.72
N GLU A 2 -3.48 -14.58 21.87
CA GLU A 2 -3.54 -13.51 20.91
C GLU A 2 -3.83 -12.22 21.64
N GLY A 3 -2.83 -11.35 21.70
CA GLY A 3 -2.98 -10.08 22.35
C GLY A 3 -3.71 -9.06 21.49
N SER A 4 -4.13 -7.95 22.11
CA SER A 4 -4.73 -6.83 21.42
C SER A 4 -3.84 -6.32 20.29
N PHE A 5 -2.51 -6.38 20.46
CA PHE A 5 -1.56 -5.95 19.42
C PHE A 5 -1.62 -6.80 18.16
N GLU A 6 -1.82 -8.13 18.29
CA GLU A 6 -1.97 -8.98 17.11
C GLU A 6 -3.21 -8.62 16.30
N ILE A 7 -4.32 -8.41 16.99
CA ILE A 7 -5.58 -8.03 16.36
C ILE A 7 -5.44 -6.66 15.70
N ILE A 8 -4.82 -5.70 16.40
CA ILE A 8 -4.59 -4.37 15.87
C ILE A 8 -3.68 -4.43 14.64
N ALA A 9 -2.63 -5.25 14.68
CA ALA A 9 -1.74 -5.42 13.54
C ALA A 9 -2.48 -5.98 12.33
N LYS A 10 -3.33 -6.99 12.53
CA LYS A 10 -4.14 -7.56 11.44
C LYS A 10 -5.12 -6.56 10.86
N ILE A 11 -5.78 -5.78 11.71
CA ILE A 11 -6.67 -4.70 11.26
C ILE A 11 -5.88 -3.68 10.44
N ALA A 12 -4.71 -3.27 10.92
CA ALA A 12 -3.86 -2.33 10.21
C ALA A 12 -3.44 -2.88 8.83
N ILE A 13 -3.07 -4.17 8.75
CA ILE A 13 -2.74 -4.82 7.49
C ILE A 13 -3.93 -4.77 6.52
N VAL A 14 -5.14 -5.05 7.00
CA VAL A 14 -6.33 -4.99 6.15
C VAL A 14 -6.56 -3.56 5.65
N LEU A 15 -6.39 -2.56 6.50
CA LEU A 15 -6.57 -1.17 6.10
C LEU A 15 -5.55 -0.75 5.03
N ILE A 16 -4.29 -1.17 5.17
CA ILE A 16 -3.27 -0.91 4.16
C ILE A 16 -3.62 -1.62 2.84
N ALA A 17 -4.09 -2.87 2.92
CA ALA A 17 -4.52 -3.62 1.73
C ALA A 17 -5.68 -2.92 1.03
N LEU A 18 -6.68 -2.44 1.78
CA LEU A 18 -7.82 -1.71 1.21
C LEU A 18 -7.37 -0.40 0.57
N GLU A 19 -6.43 0.31 1.17
CA GLU A 19 -5.86 1.52 0.58
C GLU A 19 -5.24 1.22 -0.78
N HIS A 20 -4.50 0.12 -0.89
CA HIS A 20 -3.86 -0.26 -2.14
C HIS A 20 -4.85 -0.76 -3.20
N VAL A 21 -5.95 -1.39 -2.79
CA VAL A 21 -7.05 -1.71 -3.70
C VAL A 21 -7.69 -0.42 -4.23
N TYR A 22 -7.87 0.57 -3.36
CA TYR A 22 -8.40 1.88 -3.78
C TYR A 22 -7.47 2.57 -4.78
N ILE A 23 -6.16 2.53 -4.53
CA ILE A 23 -5.16 3.09 -5.45
C ILE A 23 -5.20 2.34 -6.80
N LEU A 24 -5.31 1.00 -6.77
CA LEU A 24 -5.49 0.20 -7.99
C LEU A 24 -6.68 0.72 -8.79
N TRP A 25 -7.81 0.93 -8.13
CA TRP A 25 -9.01 1.40 -8.80
C TRP A 25 -8.78 2.76 -9.47
N ILE A 26 -8.16 3.70 -8.76
CA ILE A 26 -7.85 5.02 -9.32
C ILE A 26 -6.93 4.88 -10.54
N GLU A 27 -5.86 4.13 -10.40
CA GLU A 27 -4.81 4.06 -11.42
C GLU A 27 -5.21 3.24 -12.63
N MET A 28 -6.02 2.21 -12.45
CA MET A 28 -6.46 1.36 -13.58
C MET A 28 -7.75 1.84 -14.23
N PHE A 29 -8.66 2.41 -13.47
CA PHE A 29 -10.03 2.65 -13.96
C PHE A 29 -10.50 4.09 -13.85
N ALA A 30 -9.85 4.94 -13.08
CA ALA A 30 -10.30 6.30 -12.81
C ALA A 30 -9.15 7.32 -12.83
N TRP A 31 -8.12 7.06 -13.62
CA TRP A 31 -6.92 7.90 -13.64
C TRP A 31 -7.21 9.34 -14.06
N GLU A 32 -8.04 9.52 -15.10
CA GLU A 32 -8.36 10.84 -15.63
C GLU A 32 -9.45 11.57 -14.83
N THR A 33 -10.10 10.90 -13.90
CA THR A 33 -11.17 11.47 -13.07
C THR A 33 -10.75 11.54 -11.61
N ALA A 34 -10.95 10.46 -10.85
CA ALA A 34 -10.54 10.43 -9.44
C ALA A 34 -9.03 10.63 -9.27
N GLY A 35 -8.23 10.21 -10.24
CA GLY A 35 -6.79 10.41 -10.22
C GLY A 35 -6.41 11.88 -10.12
N LYS A 36 -7.06 12.73 -10.89
CA LYS A 36 -6.81 14.17 -10.87
C LYS A 36 -7.13 14.79 -9.50
N LYS A 37 -8.16 14.30 -8.84
CA LYS A 37 -8.56 14.78 -7.52
C LYS A 37 -7.64 14.29 -6.41
N THR A 38 -7.06 13.11 -6.58
CA THR A 38 -6.20 12.48 -5.58
C THR A 38 -4.75 12.94 -5.70
N PHE A 39 -4.23 12.99 -6.92
CA PHE A 39 -2.84 13.37 -7.21
C PHE A 39 -2.77 14.81 -7.70
N ARG A 40 -3.17 15.74 -6.84
CA ARG A 40 -3.29 17.16 -7.17
C ARG A 40 -1.98 17.85 -7.53
N SER A 41 -0.86 17.29 -7.12
CA SER A 41 0.46 17.84 -7.44
C SER A 41 0.85 17.63 -8.91
N LEU A 42 0.17 16.72 -9.62
CA LEU A 42 0.43 16.45 -11.01
C LEU A 42 -0.36 17.40 -11.91
N PRO A 43 0.27 17.93 -12.98
CA PRO A 43 -0.42 18.81 -13.93
C PRO A 43 -1.56 18.07 -14.64
N ASP A 44 -2.64 18.78 -14.92
CA ASP A 44 -3.83 18.19 -15.55
C ASP A 44 -3.54 17.49 -16.87
N HIS A 45 -2.67 18.07 -17.69
CA HIS A 45 -2.36 17.56 -19.02
C HIS A 45 -1.58 16.22 -19.02
N ILE A 46 -1.03 15.82 -17.88
CA ILE A 46 -0.21 14.60 -17.81
C ILE A 46 -1.07 13.32 -17.71
N PHE A 47 -2.31 13.43 -17.24
CA PHE A 47 -3.14 12.26 -16.94
C PHE A 47 -3.48 11.44 -18.17
N LYS A 48 -3.90 12.08 -19.26
CA LYS A 48 -4.29 11.36 -20.47
C LYS A 48 -3.12 10.58 -21.09
N PRO A 49 -1.95 11.19 -21.34
CA PRO A 49 -0.83 10.47 -21.96
C PRO A 49 -0.23 9.38 -21.04
N THR A 50 -0.42 9.44 -19.73
CA THR A 50 0.13 8.45 -18.81
C THR A 50 -0.86 7.38 -18.38
N LYS A 51 -2.03 7.33 -18.99
CA LYS A 51 -3.09 6.39 -18.60
C LYS A 51 -2.62 4.93 -18.58
N GLY A 52 -1.88 4.52 -19.60
CA GLY A 52 -1.36 3.16 -19.66
C GLY A 52 -0.33 2.86 -18.58
N LEU A 53 0.56 3.80 -18.31
CA LEU A 53 1.55 3.67 -17.24
C LEU A 53 0.88 3.59 -15.88
N ALA A 54 -0.11 4.43 -15.64
CA ALA A 54 -0.86 4.41 -14.39
C ALA A 54 -1.59 3.09 -14.19
N ALA A 55 -2.21 2.55 -15.24
CA ALA A 55 -2.89 1.26 -15.17
C ALA A 55 -1.92 0.14 -14.79
N ASN A 56 -0.73 0.13 -15.38
CA ASN A 56 0.30 -0.85 -15.04
C ASN A 56 0.73 -0.72 -13.58
N GLN A 57 0.93 0.50 -13.10
CA GLN A 57 1.29 0.76 -11.72
C GLN A 57 0.17 0.32 -10.76
N GLY A 58 -1.09 0.55 -11.14
CA GLY A 58 -2.24 0.11 -10.37
C GLY A 58 -2.27 -1.40 -10.20
N LEU A 59 -1.92 -2.14 -11.25
CA LEU A 59 -1.82 -3.59 -11.15
C LEU A 59 -0.79 -4.03 -10.11
N TYR A 60 0.38 -3.39 -10.08
CA TYR A 60 1.39 -3.69 -9.06
C TYR A 60 0.90 -3.35 -7.65
N ASN A 61 0.14 -2.28 -7.50
CA ASN A 61 -0.49 -1.97 -6.21
C ASN A 61 -1.46 -3.07 -5.79
N GLY A 62 -2.13 -3.69 -6.74
CA GLY A 62 -2.98 -4.86 -6.51
C GLY A 62 -2.20 -6.05 -6.00
N PHE A 63 -0.99 -6.27 -6.48
CA PHE A 63 -0.13 -7.35 -6.00
C PHE A 63 0.24 -7.13 -4.53
N LEU A 64 0.51 -5.89 -4.14
CA LEU A 64 0.81 -5.57 -2.75
C LEU A 64 -0.39 -5.84 -1.85
N ALA A 65 -1.58 -5.43 -2.27
CA ALA A 65 -2.82 -5.71 -1.55
C ALA A 65 -3.07 -7.21 -1.43
N ALA A 66 -2.90 -7.94 -2.52
CA ALA A 66 -3.10 -9.39 -2.54
C ALA A 66 -2.12 -10.09 -1.59
N GLY A 67 -0.87 -9.67 -1.56
CA GLY A 67 0.13 -10.23 -0.65
C GLY A 67 -0.19 -9.99 0.81
N LEU A 68 -0.65 -8.79 1.16
CA LEU A 68 -1.05 -8.47 2.52
C LEU A 68 -2.26 -9.29 2.95
N ILE A 69 -3.26 -9.43 2.09
CA ILE A 69 -4.44 -10.25 2.39
C ILE A 69 -4.04 -11.71 2.53
N TRP A 70 -3.18 -12.21 1.64
CA TRP A 70 -2.67 -13.57 1.75
C TRP A 70 -2.00 -13.81 3.10
N SER A 71 -1.22 -12.86 3.60
CA SER A 71 -0.55 -13.02 4.89
C SER A 71 -1.51 -13.35 6.03
N ILE A 72 -2.69 -12.74 6.01
CA ILE A 72 -3.70 -12.94 7.08
C ILE A 72 -4.24 -14.36 7.09
N PHE A 73 -4.31 -15.02 5.93
CA PHE A 73 -4.83 -16.37 5.79
C PHE A 73 -3.80 -17.46 6.01
N ILE A 74 -2.53 -17.11 6.24
CA ILE A 74 -1.50 -18.11 6.53
C ILE A 74 -1.66 -18.59 7.96
N ALA A 75 -1.76 -19.92 8.13
CA ALA A 75 -1.98 -20.51 9.44
C ALA A 75 -0.74 -20.47 10.32
N ASP A 76 0.45 -20.69 9.74
CA ASP A 76 1.71 -20.66 10.47
C ASP A 76 2.05 -19.24 10.88
N ALA A 77 2.19 -19.00 12.18
CA ALA A 77 2.41 -17.65 12.71
C ALA A 77 3.71 -17.01 12.19
N GLN A 78 4.77 -17.81 12.07
CA GLN A 78 6.06 -17.30 11.59
C GLN A 78 5.97 -16.88 10.11
N TRP A 79 5.33 -17.69 9.28
CA TRP A 79 5.18 -17.35 7.87
C TRP A 79 4.18 -16.23 7.63
N GLN A 80 3.13 -16.15 8.42
CA GLN A 80 2.21 -15.03 8.39
C GLN A 80 2.98 -13.71 8.59
N ARG A 81 3.83 -13.70 9.61
CA ARG A 81 4.67 -12.56 9.94
C ARG A 81 5.67 -12.27 8.81
N ASN A 82 6.36 -13.30 8.31
CA ASN A 82 7.35 -13.14 7.26
C ASN A 82 6.76 -12.50 6.01
N VAL A 83 5.60 -12.98 5.57
CA VAL A 83 4.95 -12.47 4.37
C VAL A 83 4.46 -11.04 4.59
N ALA A 84 3.83 -10.75 5.74
CA ALA A 84 3.39 -9.41 6.06
C ALA A 84 4.57 -8.43 6.10
N VAL A 85 5.66 -8.79 6.75
CA VAL A 85 6.87 -7.97 6.83
C VAL A 85 7.44 -7.69 5.43
N PHE A 86 7.47 -8.69 4.57
CA PHE A 86 7.97 -8.50 3.21
C PHE A 86 7.15 -7.45 2.45
N PHE A 87 5.83 -7.61 2.43
CA PHE A 87 4.97 -6.69 1.66
C PHE A 87 4.92 -5.30 2.28
N LEU A 88 4.88 -5.19 3.59
CA LEU A 88 4.92 -3.89 4.25
C LEU A 88 6.25 -3.18 4.00
N SER A 89 7.36 -3.92 3.99
CA SER A 89 8.68 -3.36 3.66
C SER A 89 8.72 -2.85 2.23
N CYS A 90 8.13 -3.58 1.29
CA CYS A 90 8.02 -3.12 -0.09
C CYS A 90 7.28 -1.79 -0.19
N ILE A 91 6.19 -1.65 0.56
CA ILE A 91 5.40 -0.41 0.56
C ILE A 91 6.17 0.75 1.18
N VAL A 92 6.88 0.50 2.29
CA VAL A 92 7.71 1.53 2.93
C VAL A 92 8.80 2.02 1.96
N ILE A 93 9.50 1.08 1.31
CA ILE A 93 10.55 1.42 0.35
C ILE A 93 9.97 2.22 -0.82
N ALA A 94 8.83 1.77 -1.36
CA ALA A 94 8.17 2.47 -2.45
C ALA A 94 7.73 3.88 -2.04
N GLY A 95 7.23 4.03 -0.80
CA GLY A 95 6.84 5.32 -0.26
C GLY A 95 8.00 6.28 -0.10
N ILE A 96 9.14 5.79 0.38
CA ILE A 96 10.36 6.59 0.52
C ILE A 96 10.87 7.01 -0.87
N TYR A 97 10.95 6.06 -1.79
CA TYR A 97 11.42 6.35 -3.15
C TYR A 97 10.51 7.35 -3.84
N GLY A 98 9.20 7.18 -3.71
CA GLY A 98 8.22 8.11 -4.28
C GLY A 98 8.32 9.51 -3.67
N ALA A 99 8.61 9.61 -2.36
CA ALA A 99 8.79 10.89 -1.70
C ALA A 99 10.01 11.64 -2.24
N VAL A 100 11.09 10.91 -2.52
CA VAL A 100 12.34 11.49 -3.02
C VAL A 100 12.24 11.88 -4.50
N THR A 101 11.52 11.08 -5.30
CA THR A 101 11.51 11.26 -6.76
C THR A 101 10.27 11.96 -7.30
N ALA A 102 9.18 12.01 -6.54
CA ALA A 102 7.92 12.57 -7.01
C ALA A 102 7.32 13.56 -6.01
N SER A 103 6.72 13.07 -4.92
CA SER A 103 6.02 13.93 -3.97
C SER A 103 6.11 13.34 -2.56
N LYS A 104 6.36 14.22 -1.58
CA LYS A 104 6.38 13.84 -0.17
C LYS A 104 5.03 13.29 0.31
N ASP A 105 3.94 13.68 -0.35
CA ASP A 105 2.61 13.17 -0.04
C ASP A 105 2.53 11.66 -0.19
N ILE A 106 3.29 11.08 -1.11
CA ILE A 106 3.33 9.63 -1.31
C ILE A 106 3.81 8.93 -0.05
N PHE A 107 4.86 9.46 0.60
CA PHE A 107 5.33 8.89 1.85
C PHE A 107 4.27 8.96 2.94
N PHE A 108 3.67 10.14 3.13
CA PHE A 108 2.69 10.33 4.21
C PHE A 108 1.42 9.52 4.00
N LYS A 109 0.99 9.30 2.76
CA LYS A 109 -0.23 8.54 2.46
C LYS A 109 -0.02 7.03 2.40
N GLN A 110 1.14 6.57 1.95
CA GLN A 110 1.43 5.15 1.76
C GLN A 110 2.55 4.64 2.66
N GLY A 111 3.70 5.31 2.62
CA GLY A 111 4.89 4.85 3.34
C GLY A 111 4.74 4.90 4.85
N LEU A 112 4.22 6.00 5.40
CA LEU A 112 4.10 6.17 6.84
C LEU A 112 3.10 5.21 7.46
N PRO A 113 1.86 5.04 6.94
CA PRO A 113 0.95 4.03 7.47
C PRO A 113 1.54 2.62 7.42
N ALA A 114 2.24 2.27 6.35
CA ALA A 114 2.89 0.97 6.22
C ALA A 114 4.02 0.81 7.23
N ALA A 115 4.80 1.87 7.48
CA ALA A 115 5.87 1.84 8.46
C ALA A 115 5.33 1.62 9.88
N VAL A 116 4.26 2.30 10.25
CA VAL A 116 3.59 2.10 11.54
C VAL A 116 3.09 0.67 11.67
N THR A 117 2.46 0.16 10.62
CA THR A 117 1.94 -1.22 10.62
C THR A 117 3.09 -2.23 10.71
N LEU A 118 4.20 -1.98 10.02
CA LEU A 118 5.38 -2.83 10.09
C LEU A 118 5.92 -2.91 11.53
N VAL A 119 6.00 -1.78 12.22
CA VAL A 119 6.43 -1.75 13.62
C VAL A 119 5.47 -2.57 14.48
N LEU A 120 4.16 -2.42 14.29
CA LEU A 120 3.17 -3.21 15.03
C LEU A 120 3.37 -4.71 14.81
N VAL A 121 3.57 -5.12 13.56
CA VAL A 121 3.79 -6.54 13.23
C VAL A 121 5.06 -7.06 13.90
N LEU A 122 6.13 -6.28 13.87
CA LEU A 122 7.41 -6.69 14.48
C LEU A 122 7.29 -6.85 16.00
N PHE A 123 6.45 -6.07 16.65
CA PHE A 123 6.27 -6.16 18.10
C PHE A 123 5.24 -7.19 18.54
N THR A 124 4.52 -7.83 17.63
CA THR A 124 3.47 -8.82 17.97
C THR A 124 3.95 -10.26 17.92
N SER A 125 5.20 -10.50 17.70
CA SER A 125 5.72 -11.88 17.59
C SER A 125 6.53 -12.35 18.79
#